data_4aa34c9bc21237d7965390dbbf245833
#
_entry.id   4aa34c9bc21237d7965390dbbf245833
#
_cell.length_a   1.000
_cell.length_b   1.000
_cell.length_c   1.000
_cell.angle_alpha   90.00
_cell.angle_beta   90.00
_cell.angle_gamma   90.00
#
_symmetry.space_group_name_H-M   'P 1'
#
loop_
_entity.id
_entity.type
_entity.pdbx_description
1 polymer ?
#
loop_
_entity_poly.entity_id
_entity_poly.type
_entity_poly.pdbx_seq_one_letter_code
_entity_poly.pdbx_strand_id
1 'polypeptide(L)'
;MVWKCGSFEFDTRKPVIMGILNVTPDSFSDGGTHNTHDAALAWAQQMIDEGAHMIDVGGESTRPGSAEVSVEEETDRVLPVVRALAEQGVCVSVDTRHAAVAKACVEAGAAVIN
;
A
#
# COMPACT_ATOMS: atom_id res chain seq x y z
N MET A 1 -11.38 0.52 -23.21
CA MET A 1 -11.87 1.24 -22.02
C MET A 1 -10.70 1.71 -21.16
N VAL A 2 -10.81 2.86 -20.58
CA VAL A 2 -9.76 3.42 -19.70
C VAL A 2 -10.29 3.45 -18.26
N TRP A 3 -9.49 2.93 -17.34
CA TRP A 3 -9.79 2.98 -15.91
C TRP A 3 -9.05 4.19 -15.30
N LYS A 4 -9.81 5.11 -14.73
CA LYS A 4 -9.25 6.30 -14.11
C LYS A 4 -9.18 6.14 -12.60
N CYS A 5 -7.98 6.33 -12.04
CA CYS A 5 -7.73 6.23 -10.61
C CYS A 5 -7.01 7.52 -10.16
N GLY A 6 -7.76 8.49 -9.64
CA GLY A 6 -7.19 9.79 -9.32
C GLY A 6 -6.60 10.44 -10.58
N SER A 7 -5.32 10.72 -10.57
CA SER A 7 -4.61 11.28 -11.73
C SER A 7 -4.07 10.20 -12.68
N PHE A 8 -4.30 8.92 -12.37
CA PHE A 8 -3.78 7.81 -13.16
C PHE A 8 -4.84 7.28 -14.12
N GLU A 9 -4.41 6.84 -15.31
CA GLU A 9 -5.28 6.20 -16.28
C GLU A 9 -4.63 4.90 -16.75
N PHE A 10 -5.42 3.83 -16.81
CA PHE A 10 -4.96 2.53 -17.28
C PHE A 10 -5.83 2.05 -18.44
N ASP A 11 -5.18 1.56 -19.49
CA ASP A 11 -5.86 0.92 -20.61
C ASP A 11 -6.23 -0.51 -20.22
N THR A 12 -7.52 -0.74 -19.98
CA THR A 12 -8.01 -2.04 -19.52
C THR A 12 -7.95 -3.14 -20.59
N ARG A 13 -7.56 -2.81 -21.82
CA ARG A 13 -7.29 -3.82 -22.86
C ARG A 13 -5.97 -4.54 -22.60
N LYS A 14 -5.14 -4.01 -21.70
CA LYS A 14 -3.88 -4.62 -21.27
C LYS A 14 -3.99 -4.98 -19.80
N PRO A 15 -3.31 -6.05 -19.34
CA PRO A 15 -3.32 -6.39 -17.92
C PRO A 15 -2.76 -5.23 -17.09
N VAL A 16 -3.43 -4.93 -15.98
CA VAL A 16 -2.93 -3.99 -14.98
C VAL A 16 -2.43 -4.82 -13.81
N ILE A 17 -1.14 -4.73 -13.52
CA ILE A 17 -0.51 -5.54 -12.48
C ILE A 17 -0.47 -4.75 -11.18
N MET A 18 -1.05 -5.34 -10.12
CA MET A 18 -1.07 -4.76 -8.78
C MET A 18 -0.10 -5.53 -7.89
N GLY A 19 0.91 -4.84 -7.36
CA GLY A 19 1.79 -5.41 -6.35
C GLY A 19 1.14 -5.31 -4.98
N ILE A 20 1.20 -6.38 -4.19
CA ILE A 20 0.62 -6.42 -2.85
C ILE A 20 1.72 -6.16 -1.82
N LEU A 21 1.52 -5.15 -1.01
CA LEU A 21 2.48 -4.74 0.01
C LEU A 21 1.81 -4.74 1.39
N ASN A 22 2.11 -5.76 2.18
CA ASN A 22 1.60 -5.86 3.54
C ASN A 22 2.60 -5.21 4.50
N VAL A 23 2.20 -4.11 5.13
CA VAL A 23 3.05 -3.37 6.06
C VAL A 23 2.71 -3.80 7.48
N THR A 24 3.13 -5.01 7.82
CA THR A 24 2.94 -5.58 9.15
C THR A 24 4.31 -5.94 9.72
N PRO A 25 4.47 -5.98 11.06
CA PRO A 25 5.76 -6.32 11.65
C PRO A 25 6.32 -7.66 11.18
N ASP A 26 5.44 -8.63 10.92
CA ASP A 26 5.84 -9.98 10.51
C ASP A 26 6.36 -10.04 9.07
N SER A 27 5.92 -9.11 8.22
CA SER A 27 6.23 -9.14 6.78
C SER A 27 7.67 -8.75 6.48
N PHE A 28 8.28 -7.95 7.33
CA PHE A 28 9.62 -7.38 7.11
C PHE A 28 10.54 -7.58 8.29
N SER A 29 10.29 -8.61 9.09
CA SER A 29 11.11 -8.93 10.26
C SER A 29 12.40 -9.61 9.82
N ASP A 30 13.53 -8.96 10.05
CA ASP A 30 14.85 -9.51 9.74
C ASP A 30 15.83 -9.28 10.88
N GLY A 31 15.38 -9.54 12.10
CA GLY A 31 16.21 -9.36 13.29
C GLY A 31 16.09 -7.98 13.90
N GLY A 32 15.13 -7.18 13.45
CA GLY A 32 14.83 -5.89 14.05
C GLY A 32 15.84 -4.79 13.74
N THR A 33 16.68 -4.98 12.72
CA THR A 33 17.71 -4.01 12.38
C THR A 33 17.28 -2.98 11.35
N HIS A 34 16.13 -3.23 10.67
CA HIS A 34 15.64 -2.34 9.63
C HIS A 34 14.31 -1.71 10.01
N ASN A 35 14.11 -0.47 9.56
CA ASN A 35 12.85 0.22 9.69
C ASN A 35 11.83 -0.48 8.77
N THR A 36 10.68 -0.86 9.32
CA THR A 36 9.61 -1.51 8.55
C THR A 36 9.17 -0.66 7.34
N HIS A 37 9.09 0.66 7.52
CA HIS A 37 8.70 1.57 6.44
C HIS A 37 9.74 1.57 5.32
N ASP A 38 11.01 1.62 5.66
CA ASP A 38 12.09 1.61 4.66
C ASP A 38 12.11 0.27 3.90
N ALA A 39 11.94 -0.83 4.60
CA ALA A 39 11.87 -2.15 3.98
C ALA A 39 10.66 -2.27 3.04
N ALA A 40 9.51 -1.73 3.47
CA ALA A 40 8.30 -1.73 2.66
C ALA A 40 8.51 -0.91 1.37
N LEU A 41 9.12 0.27 1.48
CA LEU A 41 9.39 1.12 0.32
C LEU A 41 10.37 0.47 -0.65
N ALA A 42 11.39 -0.20 -0.15
CA ALA A 42 12.34 -0.92 -0.99
C ALA A 42 11.66 -2.08 -1.74
N TRP A 43 10.78 -2.81 -1.06
CA TRP A 43 10.03 -3.90 -1.68
C TRP A 43 9.05 -3.37 -2.75
N ALA A 44 8.38 -2.25 -2.46
CA ALA A 44 7.49 -1.62 -3.42
C ALA A 44 8.25 -1.21 -4.69
N GLN A 45 9.43 -0.63 -4.51
CA GLN A 45 10.26 -0.23 -5.65
C GLN A 45 10.67 -1.44 -6.49
N GLN A 46 11.00 -2.54 -5.84
CA GLN A 46 11.34 -3.77 -6.55
C GLN A 46 10.16 -4.28 -7.39
N MET A 47 8.95 -4.26 -6.82
CA MET A 47 7.76 -4.68 -7.55
C MET A 47 7.49 -3.79 -8.76
N ILE A 48 7.68 -2.48 -8.61
CA ILE A 48 7.53 -1.53 -9.71
C ILE A 48 8.55 -1.80 -10.81
N ASP A 49 9.81 -2.03 -10.44
CA ASP A 49 10.87 -2.34 -11.39
C ASP A 49 10.60 -3.65 -12.15
N GLU A 50 9.88 -4.56 -11.52
CA GLU A 50 9.49 -5.84 -12.12
C GLU A 50 8.20 -5.77 -12.94
N GLY A 51 7.54 -4.62 -13.00
CA GLY A 51 6.40 -4.40 -13.87
C GLY A 51 5.06 -4.08 -13.21
N ALA A 52 5.02 -3.89 -11.89
CA ALA A 52 3.78 -3.50 -11.22
C ALA A 52 3.35 -2.10 -11.65
N HIS A 53 2.06 -1.93 -11.93
CA HIS A 53 1.49 -0.65 -12.35
C HIS A 53 0.97 0.14 -11.15
N MET A 54 0.58 -0.55 -10.09
CA MET A 54 0.13 0.06 -8.84
C MET A 54 0.55 -0.80 -7.67
N ILE A 55 0.56 -0.20 -6.49
CA ILE A 55 0.91 -0.90 -5.25
C ILE A 55 -0.29 -0.83 -4.31
N ASP A 56 -0.74 -2.00 -3.85
CA ASP A 56 -1.83 -2.11 -2.88
C ASP A 56 -1.23 -2.27 -1.48
N VAL A 57 -1.45 -1.28 -0.63
CA VAL A 57 -0.83 -1.20 0.70
C VAL A 57 -1.84 -1.61 1.76
N GLY A 58 -1.49 -2.55 2.63
CA GLY A 58 -2.32 -2.97 3.74
C GLY A 58 -1.53 -3.07 5.03
N GLY A 59 -2.14 -2.69 6.15
CA GLY A 59 -1.50 -2.69 7.47
C GLY A 59 -2.09 -3.68 8.46
N GLU A 60 -3.04 -4.51 8.03
CA GLU A 60 -3.66 -5.54 8.85
C GLU A 60 -3.54 -6.89 8.16
N SER A 61 -3.05 -7.88 8.91
CA SER A 61 -2.92 -9.24 8.37
C SER A 61 -4.29 -9.90 8.23
N THR A 62 -4.52 -10.56 7.09
CA THR A 62 -5.73 -11.37 6.87
C THR A 62 -5.51 -12.84 7.21
N ARG A 63 -4.36 -13.20 7.75
CA ARG A 63 -4.07 -14.59 8.13
C ARG A 63 -4.98 -15.04 9.27
N PRO A 64 -5.50 -16.27 9.23
CA PRO A 64 -6.26 -16.83 10.35
C PRO A 64 -5.47 -16.75 11.65
N GLY A 65 -6.12 -16.30 12.73
CA GLY A 65 -5.48 -16.17 14.02
C GLY A 65 -4.70 -14.89 14.25
N SER A 66 -4.64 -13.99 13.24
CA SER A 66 -4.00 -12.69 13.41
C SER A 66 -4.82 -11.81 14.34
N ALA A 67 -4.13 -11.03 15.18
CA ALA A 67 -4.79 -10.07 16.03
C ALA A 67 -5.39 -8.93 15.20
N GLU A 68 -6.53 -8.43 15.64
CA GLU A 68 -7.15 -7.27 15.05
C GLU A 68 -6.31 -6.03 15.36
N VAL A 69 -6.10 -5.20 14.34
CA VAL A 69 -5.27 -4.00 14.45
C VAL A 69 -6.16 -2.78 14.67
N SER A 70 -5.80 -1.92 15.61
CA SER A 70 -6.54 -0.68 15.83
C SER A 70 -6.37 0.28 14.65
N VAL A 71 -7.30 1.24 14.52
CA VAL A 71 -7.22 2.28 13.51
C VAL A 71 -5.90 3.05 13.62
N GLU A 72 -5.48 3.37 14.84
CA GLU A 72 -4.24 4.12 15.07
C GLU A 72 -3.02 3.33 14.60
N GLU A 73 -2.93 2.05 14.96
CA GLU A 73 -1.83 1.20 14.53
C GLU A 73 -1.79 1.01 13.02
N GLU A 74 -2.96 0.77 12.42
CA GLU A 74 -3.04 0.59 10.98
C GLU A 74 -2.59 1.86 10.26
N THR A 75 -3.06 3.02 10.73
CA THR A 75 -2.66 4.31 10.16
C THR A 75 -1.14 4.50 10.28
N ASP A 76 -0.57 4.22 11.44
CA ASP A 76 0.87 4.36 11.66
C ASP A 76 1.69 3.45 10.74
N ARG A 77 1.15 2.28 10.41
CA ARG A 77 1.81 1.33 9.52
C ARG A 77 1.77 1.77 8.06
N VAL A 78 0.60 2.22 7.58
CA VAL A 78 0.40 2.44 6.15
C VAL A 78 0.61 3.88 5.70
N LEU A 79 0.26 4.86 6.52
CA LEU A 79 0.26 6.26 6.09
C LEU A 79 1.62 6.76 5.61
N PRO A 80 2.73 6.51 6.33
CA PRO A 80 4.04 6.95 5.85
C PRO A 80 4.43 6.32 4.52
N VAL A 81 4.08 5.06 4.32
CA VAL A 81 4.36 4.33 3.08
C VAL A 81 3.52 4.88 1.93
N VAL A 82 2.23 5.09 2.15
CA VAL A 82 1.33 5.67 1.15
C VAL A 82 1.81 7.05 0.72
N ARG A 83 2.16 7.89 1.70
CA ARG A 83 2.63 9.24 1.41
C ARG A 83 3.92 9.24 0.59
N ALA A 84 4.88 8.42 0.98
CA ALA A 84 6.15 8.34 0.28
C ALA A 84 5.98 7.83 -1.16
N LEU A 85 5.17 6.80 -1.36
CA LEU A 85 4.92 6.26 -2.70
C LEU A 85 4.17 7.26 -3.57
N ALA A 86 3.17 7.96 -3.01
CA ALA A 86 2.43 8.97 -3.75
C ALA A 86 3.33 10.13 -4.17
N GLU A 87 4.26 10.54 -3.31
CA GLU A 87 5.24 11.59 -3.64
C GLU A 87 6.18 11.18 -4.76
N GLN A 88 6.41 9.88 -4.92
CA GLN A 88 7.23 9.34 -6.01
C GLN A 88 6.45 9.15 -7.31
N GLY A 89 5.17 9.48 -7.32
CA GLY A 89 4.33 9.33 -8.50
C GLY A 89 3.77 7.94 -8.71
N VAL A 90 3.76 7.10 -7.68
CA VAL A 90 3.24 5.74 -7.74
C VAL A 90 1.72 5.76 -7.54
N CYS A 91 1.00 4.98 -8.35
CA CYS A 91 -0.42 4.77 -8.13
C CYS A 91 -0.61 3.85 -6.92
N VAL A 92 -1.20 4.37 -5.85
CA VAL A 92 -1.35 3.64 -4.59
C VAL A 92 -2.81 3.26 -4.37
N SER A 93 -3.03 1.97 -4.13
CA SER A 93 -4.28 1.43 -3.63
C SER A 93 -4.09 1.14 -2.14
N VAL A 94 -5.13 1.28 -1.35
CA VAL A 94 -5.06 0.96 0.08
C VAL A 94 -6.11 -0.08 0.41
N ASP A 95 -5.67 -1.18 1.00
CA ASP A 95 -6.54 -2.25 1.48
C ASP A 95 -6.82 -2.00 2.96
N THR A 96 -8.03 -1.52 3.25
CA THR A 96 -8.45 -1.27 4.62
C THR A 96 -9.97 -1.43 4.74
N ARG A 97 -10.40 -1.89 5.92
CA ARG A 97 -11.82 -1.93 6.27
C ARG A 97 -12.23 -0.77 7.17
N HIS A 98 -11.29 0.10 7.54
CA HIS A 98 -11.55 1.23 8.42
C HIS A 98 -11.67 2.53 7.63
N ALA A 99 -12.84 3.17 7.68
CA ALA A 99 -13.08 4.41 6.94
C ALA A 99 -12.11 5.53 7.33
N ALA A 100 -11.71 5.59 8.60
CA ALA A 100 -10.76 6.60 9.06
C ALA A 100 -9.39 6.42 8.42
N VAL A 101 -8.93 5.18 8.27
CA VAL A 101 -7.66 4.88 7.59
C VAL A 101 -7.75 5.22 6.11
N ALA A 102 -8.85 4.85 5.46
CA ALA A 102 -9.07 5.15 4.05
C ALA A 102 -9.02 6.66 3.81
N LYS A 103 -9.69 7.44 4.64
CA LYS A 103 -9.71 8.89 4.52
C LYS A 103 -8.30 9.49 4.65
N ALA A 104 -7.56 9.08 5.67
CA ALA A 104 -6.20 9.56 5.87
C ALA A 104 -5.30 9.24 4.69
N CYS A 105 -5.43 8.04 4.12
CA CYS A 105 -4.62 7.62 2.99
C CYS A 105 -4.98 8.37 1.71
N VAL A 106 -6.25 8.64 1.46
CA VAL A 106 -6.68 9.45 0.31
C VAL A 106 -6.11 10.86 0.42
N GLU A 107 -6.15 11.45 1.61
CA GLU A 107 -5.57 12.77 1.85
C GLU A 107 -4.05 12.77 1.64
N ALA A 108 -3.39 11.64 1.83
CA ALA A 108 -1.95 11.49 1.62
C ALA A 108 -1.59 11.18 0.16
N GLY A 109 -2.58 10.95 -0.70
CA GLY A 109 -2.35 10.74 -2.13
C GLY A 109 -2.74 9.39 -2.70
N ALA A 110 -3.37 8.51 -1.91
CA ALA A 110 -3.87 7.24 -2.44
C ALA A 110 -4.93 7.47 -3.49
N ALA A 111 -4.87 6.72 -4.57
CA ALA A 111 -5.79 6.86 -5.71
C ALA A 111 -6.95 5.86 -5.65
N VAL A 112 -6.79 4.75 -4.96
CA VAL A 112 -7.78 3.66 -4.91
C VAL A 112 -7.91 3.18 -3.46
N ILE A 113 -9.15 2.90 -3.06
CA ILE A 113 -9.43 2.20 -1.80
C ILE A 113 -10.02 0.85 -2.17
N ASN A 114 -9.41 -0.17 -1.63
CA ASN A 114 -9.77 -1.55 -1.95
C ASN A 114 -10.57 -2.17 -0.80
#